data_e335163f2bd59dac3e7178a7d7bd7bea
#
_entry.id   e335163f2bd59dac3e7178a7d7bd7bea
#
_cell.length_a   1.000
_cell.length_b   1.000
_cell.length_c   1.000
_cell.angle_alpha   90.00
_cell.angle_beta   90.00
_cell.angle_gamma   90.00
#
_symmetry.space_group_name_H-M   'P 1'
#
loop_
_entity.id
_entity.type
_entity.pdbx_description
1 polymer ?
#
loop_
_entity_poly.entity_id
_entity_poly.type
_entity_poly.pdbx_seq_one_letter_code
_entity_poly.pdbx_strand_id
1 'polypeptide(L)'
;MHEDASRQPQWAKVIDQTRCIGCHACTTACKSENLVPLGVTRTYVKHVDVGVWPQARRAHQVTRCNQCAHAPCVTACPTTAMFKRPDGIVDFDKSICIGCKACMAACPYDAIFINPEDHSAEKCNFCAHRIDMGLEPACVVVCPVEAILVGDMNDADSLVSHYVNREAVQVRRPEKETLPKLFYKGAHQATLDPLAARRPDGNLFMWSEQKQDPTTVNSGSPLYANTSAAALLSYDVPHSLPWDWRVSLYTWTKGIAAGAYLVAVLLYVYGFVLATFGAGADVAAYQPWLLYSGGPLWLWVAPVLSGVFLAVTGGLLIWDLEHPARFYMIFTHPQWRSWLVKGAFIIAGYSLILTLHFLAALIGNRALPLLLIIPGLPLGVLTAVYTAYLFAQAKARDLWQSPLLPPHLLIQSLLLGAAALMPFAVWLEPHAITPLAWTLGATSLVHLLMVWGEVTLAHPTAHAALAVWEMRKGRYAAFFWAGIVLTLACVFAPWLGVAASPLALVGLALHEHAYVQAGQSVPLA
;
A
#
# COMPACT_ATOMS: atom_id res chain seq x y z
N MET A 1 1.39 34.17 38.75
CA MET A 1 1.11 33.08 37.80
C MET A 1 1.34 33.65 36.40
N HIS A 2 2.52 33.43 35.82
CA HIS A 2 2.76 33.77 34.43
C HIS A 2 2.24 32.63 33.57
N GLU A 3 1.11 32.83 32.91
CA GLU A 3 0.70 32.00 31.79
C GLU A 3 1.79 32.10 30.72
N ASP A 4 2.45 30.98 30.47
CA ASP A 4 3.38 30.83 29.37
C ASP A 4 2.57 30.78 28.05
N ALA A 5 2.21 31.98 27.55
CA ALA A 5 1.38 32.20 26.36
C ALA A 5 2.02 31.68 25.05
N SER A 6 3.16 30.99 25.14
CA SER A 6 3.92 30.49 23.98
C SER A 6 3.66 29.02 23.64
N ARG A 7 3.03 28.24 24.51
CA ARG A 7 2.85 26.80 24.31
C ARG A 7 1.54 26.48 23.64
N GLN A 8 1.58 26.14 22.37
CA GLN A 8 0.41 25.70 21.60
C GLN A 8 -0.27 24.48 22.26
N PRO A 9 -1.61 24.45 22.35
CA PRO A 9 -2.33 23.31 22.91
C PRO A 9 -2.04 22.03 22.11
N GLN A 10 -2.08 20.87 22.78
CA GLN A 10 -1.97 19.56 22.17
C GLN A 10 -3.21 18.73 22.52
N TRP A 11 -4.21 18.86 21.69
CA TRP A 11 -5.51 18.22 21.91
C TRP A 11 -5.42 16.69 21.89
N ALA A 12 -6.00 16.06 22.91
CA ALA A 12 -6.12 14.61 23.04
C ALA A 12 -7.49 14.21 23.59
N LYS A 13 -7.80 12.92 23.49
CA LYS A 13 -9.01 12.32 24.06
C LYS A 13 -8.67 11.10 24.90
N VAL A 14 -9.43 10.90 25.98
CA VAL A 14 -9.45 9.67 26.74
C VAL A 14 -10.84 9.05 26.61
N ILE A 15 -10.90 7.75 26.33
CA ILE A 15 -12.12 6.95 26.35
C ILE A 15 -12.07 6.08 27.59
N ASP A 16 -12.94 6.37 28.57
CA ASP A 16 -13.11 5.52 29.74
C ASP A 16 -14.09 4.39 29.39
N GLN A 17 -13.54 3.21 29.09
CA GLN A 17 -14.35 2.03 28.73
C GLN A 17 -15.09 1.44 29.93
N THR A 18 -14.71 1.78 31.16
CA THR A 18 -15.43 1.32 32.34
C THR A 18 -16.79 2.03 32.48
N ARG A 19 -16.91 3.22 31.93
CA ARG A 19 -18.15 4.02 31.90
C ARG A 19 -18.97 3.82 30.61
N CYS A 20 -18.33 3.42 29.50
CA CYS A 20 -18.99 3.31 28.21
C CYS A 20 -20.06 2.21 28.20
N ILE A 21 -21.30 2.57 27.85
CA ILE A 21 -22.45 1.66 27.75
C ILE A 21 -22.77 1.21 26.31
N GLY A 22 -21.99 1.61 25.33
CA GLY A 22 -22.16 1.18 23.94
C GLY A 22 -23.40 1.76 23.23
N CYS A 23 -23.93 2.91 23.66
CA CYS A 23 -25.21 3.46 23.18
C CYS A 23 -25.18 4.09 21.77
N HIS A 24 -24.04 4.23 21.13
CA HIS A 24 -23.83 4.87 19.82
C HIS A 24 -24.21 6.37 19.72
N ALA A 25 -24.58 7.05 20.79
CA ALA A 25 -24.91 8.48 20.76
C ALA A 25 -23.79 9.32 20.16
N CYS A 26 -22.51 8.98 20.46
CA CYS A 26 -21.34 9.64 19.89
C CYS A 26 -21.22 9.42 18.37
N THR A 27 -21.67 8.30 17.82
CA THR A 27 -21.71 8.00 16.38
C THR A 27 -22.75 8.89 15.70
N THR A 28 -23.96 8.95 16.25
CA THR A 28 -25.08 9.73 15.70
C THR A 28 -24.79 11.22 15.74
N ALA A 29 -24.31 11.73 16.89
CA ALA A 29 -23.94 13.14 17.01
C ALA A 29 -22.82 13.54 16.05
N CYS A 30 -21.81 12.67 15.85
CA CYS A 30 -20.74 12.92 14.89
C CYS A 30 -21.27 12.98 13.45
N LYS A 31 -22.22 12.09 13.10
CA LYS A 31 -22.86 12.10 11.78
C LYS A 31 -23.65 13.39 11.52
N SER A 32 -24.45 13.80 12.48
CA SER A 32 -25.24 15.03 12.38
C SER A 32 -24.38 16.29 12.32
N GLU A 33 -23.42 16.42 13.24
CA GLU A 33 -22.54 17.59 13.34
C GLU A 33 -21.66 17.80 12.11
N ASN A 34 -21.14 16.70 11.54
CA ASN A 34 -20.16 16.76 10.46
C ASN A 34 -20.75 16.36 9.09
N LEU A 35 -22.07 16.24 8.98
CA LEU A 35 -22.78 15.85 7.76
C LEU A 35 -22.16 14.61 7.10
N VAL A 36 -21.87 13.58 7.93
CA VAL A 36 -21.22 12.36 7.43
C VAL A 36 -22.24 11.50 6.69
N PRO A 37 -21.99 11.14 5.41
CA PRO A 37 -22.95 10.40 4.60
C PRO A 37 -23.33 9.04 5.18
N LEU A 38 -24.43 8.47 4.69
CA LEU A 38 -24.84 7.11 5.03
C LEU A 38 -23.80 6.09 4.51
N GLY A 39 -23.68 4.97 5.20
CA GLY A 39 -22.75 3.90 4.86
C GLY A 39 -21.31 4.09 5.37
N VAL A 40 -20.90 5.30 5.75
CA VAL A 40 -19.55 5.61 6.28
C VAL A 40 -19.62 6.26 7.65
N THR A 41 -18.54 6.19 8.43
CA THR A 41 -18.52 6.70 9.81
C THR A 41 -17.16 7.32 10.15
N ARG A 42 -17.16 8.52 10.78
CA ARG A 42 -15.97 9.13 11.38
C ARG A 42 -15.66 8.55 12.77
N THR A 43 -16.69 8.08 13.46
CA THR A 43 -16.60 7.43 14.78
C THR A 43 -17.70 6.38 14.90
N TYR A 44 -17.41 5.27 15.54
CA TYR A 44 -18.34 4.18 15.79
C TYR A 44 -17.98 3.46 17.09
N VAL A 45 -18.87 2.61 17.57
CA VAL A 45 -18.63 1.80 18.76
C VAL A 45 -18.62 0.33 18.36
N LYS A 46 -17.46 -0.30 18.52
CA LYS A 46 -17.26 -1.73 18.28
C LYS A 46 -17.67 -2.50 19.54
N HIS A 47 -18.38 -3.62 19.38
CA HIS A 47 -18.80 -4.47 20.49
C HIS A 47 -18.08 -5.82 20.40
N VAL A 48 -17.51 -6.26 21.52
CA VAL A 48 -16.86 -7.55 21.64
C VAL A 48 -17.41 -8.26 22.88
N ASP A 49 -17.98 -9.45 22.68
CA ASP A 49 -18.41 -10.30 23.77
C ASP A 49 -17.21 -11.12 24.25
N VAL A 50 -16.90 -11.03 25.54
CA VAL A 50 -15.73 -11.66 26.16
C VAL A 50 -16.16 -12.55 27.32
N GLY A 51 -15.45 -13.66 27.50
CA GLY A 51 -15.72 -14.65 28.51
C GLY A 51 -16.76 -15.70 28.11
N VAL A 52 -17.07 -16.59 29.02
CA VAL A 52 -18.03 -17.70 28.85
C VAL A 52 -19.08 -17.61 29.97
N TRP A 53 -20.32 -17.93 29.63
CA TRP A 53 -21.41 -17.96 30.63
C TRP A 53 -21.01 -18.81 31.86
N PRO A 54 -21.26 -18.35 33.09
CA PRO A 54 -22.00 -17.15 33.52
C PRO A 54 -21.15 -15.87 33.63
N GLN A 55 -19.88 -15.89 33.29
CA GLN A 55 -18.94 -14.76 33.39
C GLN A 55 -18.76 -13.99 32.08
N ALA A 56 -19.71 -14.12 31.15
CA ALA A 56 -19.70 -13.37 29.89
C ALA A 56 -20.04 -11.89 30.13
N ARG A 57 -19.33 -11.01 29.42
CA ARG A 57 -19.60 -9.57 29.40
C ARG A 57 -19.38 -8.99 28.03
N ARG A 58 -20.05 -7.87 27.72
CA ARG A 58 -19.82 -7.10 26.51
C ARG A 58 -18.88 -5.94 26.80
N ALA A 59 -17.79 -5.89 26.05
CA ALA A 59 -16.85 -4.77 26.05
C ALA A 59 -17.12 -3.85 24.85
N HIS A 60 -17.05 -2.54 25.07
CA HIS A 60 -17.33 -1.52 24.06
C HIS A 60 -16.07 -0.73 23.75
N GLN A 61 -15.79 -0.52 22.46
CA GLN A 61 -14.68 0.33 22.02
C GLN A 61 -15.17 1.44 21.12
N VAL A 62 -15.04 2.68 21.54
CA VAL A 62 -15.27 3.83 20.69
C VAL A 62 -14.06 4.00 19.77
N THR A 63 -14.26 3.76 18.49
CA THR A 63 -13.21 3.80 17.47
C THR A 63 -13.32 5.08 16.63
N ARG A 64 -12.18 5.73 16.38
CA ARG A 64 -12.04 6.94 15.57
C ARG A 64 -10.59 7.22 15.22
N CYS A 65 -10.32 8.32 14.51
CA CYS A 65 -8.96 8.79 14.28
C CYS A 65 -8.22 9.02 15.61
N ASN A 66 -7.01 8.47 15.71
CA ASN A 66 -6.18 8.55 16.91
C ASN A 66 -5.37 9.86 17.01
N GLN A 67 -5.52 10.81 16.08
CA GLN A 67 -4.86 12.13 16.10
C GLN A 67 -3.37 12.05 16.40
N CYS A 68 -2.68 11.18 15.69
CA CYS A 68 -1.29 10.78 15.94
C CYS A 68 -0.32 11.96 15.93
N ALA A 69 0.65 11.98 16.85
CA ALA A 69 1.74 12.95 16.81
C ALA A 69 2.64 12.71 15.58
N HIS A 70 2.93 11.44 15.27
CA HIS A 70 3.60 11.01 14.04
C HIS A 70 2.56 10.40 13.08
N ALA A 71 1.79 11.25 12.39
CA ALA A 71 0.67 10.85 11.56
C ALA A 71 1.12 10.27 10.20
N PRO A 72 1.05 8.94 9.95
CA PRO A 72 1.50 8.36 8.68
C PRO A 72 0.62 8.79 7.50
N CYS A 73 -0.66 9.09 7.73
CA CYS A 73 -1.56 9.60 6.71
C CYS A 73 -1.14 10.98 6.18
N VAL A 74 -0.54 11.83 7.02
CA VAL A 74 0.02 13.13 6.60
C VAL A 74 1.25 12.90 5.73
N THR A 75 2.16 12.02 6.16
CA THR A 75 3.39 11.74 5.40
C THR A 75 3.11 11.08 4.05
N ALA A 76 2.10 10.21 3.97
CA ALA A 76 1.74 9.49 2.74
C ALA A 76 0.95 10.37 1.74
N CYS A 77 0.29 11.44 2.19
CA CYS A 77 -0.53 12.29 1.33
C CYS A 77 0.33 13.01 0.27
N PRO A 78 0.06 12.84 -1.04
CA PRO A 78 0.88 13.44 -2.09
C PRO A 78 0.65 14.95 -2.26
N THR A 79 -0.55 15.46 -1.94
CA THR A 79 -0.97 16.84 -2.22
C THR A 79 -1.12 17.70 -0.97
N THR A 80 -0.61 17.26 0.19
CA THR A 80 -0.80 17.92 1.49
C THR A 80 -2.27 18.04 1.95
N ALA A 81 -3.20 17.37 1.27
CA ALA A 81 -4.61 17.36 1.66
C ALA A 81 -4.84 16.85 3.09
N MET A 82 -4.01 15.90 3.56
CA MET A 82 -3.92 15.54 4.98
C MET A 82 -2.78 16.33 5.62
N PHE A 83 -3.07 17.08 6.66
CA PHE A 83 -2.09 17.93 7.34
C PHE A 83 -2.28 17.92 8.85
N LYS A 84 -1.28 18.38 9.57
CA LYS A 84 -1.32 18.54 11.03
C LYS A 84 -1.30 20.01 11.38
N ARG A 85 -2.27 20.44 12.18
CA ARG A 85 -2.37 21.79 12.72
C ARG A 85 -1.35 22.02 13.85
N PRO A 86 -1.02 23.28 14.17
CA PRO A 86 -0.13 23.60 15.28
C PRO A 86 -0.61 23.09 16.64
N ASP A 87 -1.95 23.06 16.85
CA ASP A 87 -2.60 22.53 18.05
C ASP A 87 -2.61 20.97 18.11
N GLY A 88 -1.91 20.34 17.18
CA GLY A 88 -1.76 18.91 17.10
C GLY A 88 -2.93 18.14 16.51
N ILE A 89 -3.99 18.78 16.08
CA ILE A 89 -5.10 18.16 15.35
C ILE A 89 -4.62 17.75 13.94
N VAL A 90 -4.86 16.52 13.57
CA VAL A 90 -4.68 16.06 12.18
C VAL A 90 -5.97 16.33 11.42
N ASP A 91 -5.93 17.24 10.47
CA ASP A 91 -7.06 17.69 9.69
C ASP A 91 -6.91 17.34 8.20
N PHE A 92 -7.88 17.71 7.37
CA PHE A 92 -7.88 17.43 5.93
C PHE A 92 -8.58 18.55 5.14
N ASP A 93 -8.06 18.79 3.92
CA ASP A 93 -8.63 19.68 2.93
C ASP A 93 -9.14 18.85 1.73
N LYS A 94 -10.45 18.88 1.52
CA LYS A 94 -11.12 18.16 0.42
C LYS A 94 -10.84 18.79 -0.95
N SER A 95 -10.52 20.08 -1.02
CA SER A 95 -10.34 20.82 -2.27
C SER A 95 -9.12 20.34 -3.07
N ILE A 96 -8.05 19.97 -2.38
CA ILE A 96 -6.80 19.49 -2.95
C ILE A 96 -6.63 17.95 -2.85
N CYS A 97 -7.65 17.25 -2.35
CA CYS A 97 -7.65 15.79 -2.29
C CYS A 97 -7.85 15.20 -3.69
N ILE A 98 -6.96 14.30 -4.09
CA ILE A 98 -7.03 13.58 -5.38
C ILE A 98 -7.67 12.18 -5.24
N GLY A 99 -8.01 11.75 -4.02
CA GLY A 99 -8.64 10.44 -3.77
C GLY A 99 -7.74 9.23 -4.02
N CYS A 100 -6.42 9.35 -3.84
CA CYS A 100 -5.45 8.25 -4.10
C CYS A 100 -5.44 7.14 -3.04
N LYS A 101 -6.22 7.27 -1.96
CA LYS A 101 -6.37 6.29 -0.88
C LYS A 101 -5.08 5.94 -0.11
N ALA A 102 -3.94 6.58 -0.41
CA ALA A 102 -2.67 6.33 0.28
C ALA A 102 -2.76 6.58 1.80
N CYS A 103 -3.55 7.56 2.23
CA CYS A 103 -3.80 7.83 3.65
C CYS A 103 -4.58 6.71 4.34
N MET A 104 -5.50 6.02 3.64
CA MET A 104 -6.21 4.83 4.15
C MET A 104 -5.23 3.66 4.34
N ALA A 105 -4.40 3.39 3.32
CA ALA A 105 -3.39 2.33 3.39
C ALA A 105 -2.35 2.60 4.50
N ALA A 106 -2.06 3.86 4.79
CA ALA A 106 -1.10 4.26 5.82
C ALA A 106 -1.68 4.22 7.25
N CYS A 107 -3.01 4.32 7.43
CA CYS A 107 -3.64 4.44 8.74
C CYS A 107 -3.72 3.07 9.46
N PRO A 108 -2.99 2.83 10.57
CA PRO A 108 -3.02 1.54 11.25
C PRO A 108 -4.28 1.30 12.08
N TYR A 109 -5.21 2.25 12.09
CA TYR A 109 -6.45 2.22 12.90
C TYR A 109 -7.71 2.12 12.05
N ASP A 110 -7.58 2.07 10.72
CA ASP A 110 -8.69 2.08 9.75
C ASP A 110 -9.71 3.22 10.02
N ALA A 111 -9.19 4.41 10.27
CA ALA A 111 -9.98 5.57 10.68
C ALA A 111 -10.25 6.56 9.55
N ILE A 112 -9.91 6.21 8.30
CA ILE A 112 -10.04 7.06 7.11
C ILE A 112 -10.87 6.31 6.08
N PHE A 113 -11.84 6.99 5.49
CA PHE A 113 -12.69 6.46 4.43
C PHE A 113 -12.77 7.45 3.26
N ILE A 114 -13.23 6.98 2.11
CA ILE A 114 -13.62 7.85 1.00
C ILE A 114 -15.09 8.22 1.18
N ASN A 115 -15.38 9.51 1.17
CA ASN A 115 -16.73 10.00 1.23
C ASN A 115 -17.47 9.63 -0.08
N PRO A 116 -18.61 8.90 -0.03
CA PRO A 116 -19.30 8.42 -1.22
C PRO A 116 -19.96 9.55 -2.04
N GLU A 117 -20.14 10.75 -1.48
CA GLU A 117 -20.78 11.87 -2.15
C GLU A 117 -19.77 12.76 -2.89
N ASP A 118 -18.65 13.09 -2.24
CA ASP A 118 -17.65 14.00 -2.80
C ASP A 118 -16.32 13.30 -3.17
N HIS A 119 -16.24 11.98 -3.02
CA HIS A 119 -15.08 11.14 -3.38
C HIS A 119 -13.73 11.57 -2.77
N SER A 120 -13.73 12.39 -1.73
CA SER A 120 -12.52 12.78 -1.01
C SER A 120 -12.28 11.91 0.23
N ALA A 121 -11.02 11.81 0.65
CA ALA A 121 -10.68 11.14 1.90
C ALA A 121 -11.17 11.95 3.10
N GLU A 122 -11.81 11.26 4.05
CA GLU A 122 -12.41 11.87 5.23
C GLU A 122 -12.13 11.05 6.48
N LYS A 123 -12.10 11.70 7.63
CA LYS A 123 -11.88 11.09 8.96
C LYS A 123 -12.37 12.00 10.08
N CYS A 124 -12.32 11.54 11.34
CA CYS A 124 -12.50 12.44 12.47
C CYS A 124 -11.39 13.50 12.50
N ASN A 125 -11.78 14.78 12.38
CA ASN A 125 -10.91 15.95 12.49
C ASN A 125 -11.01 16.63 13.87
N PHE A 126 -11.39 15.89 14.89
CA PHE A 126 -11.55 16.37 16.26
C PHE A 126 -12.71 17.38 16.47
N CYS A 127 -13.57 17.60 15.48
CA CYS A 127 -14.52 18.71 15.38
C CYS A 127 -13.78 20.07 15.48
N ALA A 128 -12.74 20.25 14.66
CA ALA A 128 -11.89 21.44 14.71
C ALA A 128 -12.69 22.75 14.69
N HIS A 129 -13.76 22.83 13.89
CA HIS A 129 -14.65 23.99 13.82
C HIS A 129 -15.31 24.32 15.16
N ARG A 130 -15.59 23.32 16.02
CA ARG A 130 -16.12 23.57 17.38
C ARG A 130 -15.01 23.98 18.34
N ILE A 131 -13.87 23.29 18.28
CA ILE A 131 -12.69 23.60 19.12
C ILE A 131 -12.24 25.05 18.86
N ASP A 132 -12.23 25.50 17.61
CA ASP A 132 -11.87 26.87 17.23
C ASP A 132 -12.84 27.93 17.80
N MET A 133 -14.07 27.53 18.16
CA MET A 133 -15.07 28.38 18.85
C MET A 133 -15.05 28.19 20.38
N GLY A 134 -14.10 27.43 20.94
CA GLY A 134 -14.06 27.12 22.37
C GLY A 134 -15.12 26.12 22.82
N LEU A 135 -15.73 25.35 21.90
CA LEU A 135 -16.76 24.38 22.19
C LEU A 135 -16.18 22.95 22.19
N GLU A 136 -16.71 22.08 23.03
CA GLU A 136 -16.34 20.67 23.01
C GLU A 136 -16.83 19.95 21.75
N PRO A 137 -16.12 18.89 21.29
CA PRO A 137 -16.58 18.05 20.19
C PRO A 137 -17.96 17.44 20.45
N ALA A 138 -18.81 17.37 19.42
CA ALA A 138 -20.19 16.89 19.54
C ALA A 138 -20.32 15.51 20.22
N CYS A 139 -19.35 14.61 19.98
CA CYS A 139 -19.33 13.29 20.58
C CYS A 139 -19.01 13.29 22.09
N VAL A 140 -18.40 14.38 22.61
CA VAL A 140 -18.16 14.57 24.06
C VAL A 140 -19.45 15.03 24.72
N VAL A 141 -20.02 16.11 24.15
CA VAL A 141 -21.24 16.75 24.69
C VAL A 141 -22.41 15.78 24.80
N VAL A 142 -22.58 14.88 23.82
CA VAL A 142 -23.73 13.96 23.78
C VAL A 142 -23.56 12.72 24.65
N CYS A 143 -22.36 12.47 25.22
CA CYS A 143 -22.09 11.23 25.96
C CYS A 143 -22.82 11.20 27.31
N PRO A 144 -23.86 10.37 27.50
CA PRO A 144 -24.71 10.46 28.70
C PRO A 144 -24.00 9.98 29.98
N VAL A 145 -22.87 9.28 29.81
CA VAL A 145 -22.07 8.72 30.92
C VAL A 145 -20.68 9.36 30.99
N GLU A 146 -20.44 10.42 30.24
CA GLU A 146 -19.16 11.16 30.17
C GLU A 146 -17.95 10.22 30.00
N ALA A 147 -18.09 9.20 29.17
CA ALA A 147 -17.02 8.23 28.90
C ALA A 147 -15.96 8.80 27.95
N ILE A 148 -16.22 9.92 27.27
CA ILE A 148 -15.33 10.55 26.30
C ILE A 148 -14.85 11.88 26.89
N LEU A 149 -13.57 11.95 27.23
CA LEU A 149 -12.94 13.17 27.75
C LEU A 149 -12.10 13.83 26.65
N VAL A 150 -12.07 15.15 26.64
CA VAL A 150 -11.27 15.98 25.75
C VAL A 150 -10.47 16.99 26.57
N GLY A 151 -9.25 17.29 26.15
CA GLY A 151 -8.42 18.29 26.82
C GLY A 151 -7.07 18.49 26.16
N ASP A 152 -6.36 19.51 26.62
CA ASP A 152 -4.99 19.79 26.26
C ASP A 152 -4.03 18.95 27.09
N MET A 153 -3.13 18.21 26.46
CA MET A 153 -2.10 17.43 27.15
C MET A 153 -0.98 18.32 27.74
N ASN A 154 -0.82 19.55 27.24
CA ASN A 154 0.15 20.50 27.74
C ASN A 154 -0.32 21.29 28.97
N ASP A 155 -1.63 21.26 29.23
CA ASP A 155 -2.24 21.86 30.43
C ASP A 155 -2.27 20.82 31.56
N ALA A 156 -1.55 21.12 32.64
CA ALA A 156 -1.46 20.21 33.79
C ALA A 156 -2.80 20.06 34.56
N ASP A 157 -3.69 21.05 34.46
CA ASP A 157 -4.98 21.07 35.11
C ASP A 157 -6.08 20.41 34.26
N SER A 158 -5.77 20.09 32.99
CA SER A 158 -6.66 19.35 32.11
C SER A 158 -6.93 17.94 32.60
N LEU A 159 -8.21 17.51 32.58
CA LEU A 159 -8.60 16.14 32.94
C LEU A 159 -7.85 15.11 32.07
N VAL A 160 -7.65 15.37 30.80
CA VAL A 160 -6.92 14.46 29.90
C VAL A 160 -5.46 14.33 30.32
N SER A 161 -4.78 15.43 30.64
CA SER A 161 -3.43 15.42 31.17
C SER A 161 -3.33 14.61 32.46
N HIS A 162 -4.29 14.81 33.37
CA HIS A 162 -4.37 14.05 34.62
C HIS A 162 -4.51 12.54 34.38
N TYR A 163 -5.45 12.13 33.48
CA TYR A 163 -5.64 10.71 33.15
C TYR A 163 -4.41 10.10 32.50
N VAL A 164 -3.80 10.79 31.53
CA VAL A 164 -2.63 10.25 30.79
C VAL A 164 -1.40 10.10 31.69
N ASN A 165 -1.21 11.01 32.66
CA ASN A 165 -0.02 11.00 33.52
C ASN A 165 -0.19 10.20 34.82
N ARG A 166 -1.41 9.97 35.30
CA ARG A 166 -1.65 9.37 36.62
C ARG A 166 -2.48 8.09 36.62
N GLU A 167 -3.17 7.79 35.51
CA GLU A 167 -4.04 6.62 35.41
C GLU A 167 -3.43 5.59 34.45
N ALA A 168 -3.83 4.33 34.61
CA ALA A 168 -3.45 3.26 33.68
C ALA A 168 -4.25 3.38 32.38
N VAL A 169 -3.73 4.10 31.41
CA VAL A 169 -4.31 4.22 30.07
C VAL A 169 -3.51 3.41 29.05
N GLN A 170 -4.21 2.97 28.00
CA GLN A 170 -3.65 2.18 26.91
C GLN A 170 -3.87 2.90 25.60
N VAL A 171 -3.04 2.57 24.61
CA VAL A 171 -3.20 3.03 23.22
C VAL A 171 -3.32 1.82 22.30
N ARG A 172 -3.93 2.00 21.14
CA ARG A 172 -3.97 0.98 20.10
C ARG A 172 -2.66 0.94 19.35
N ARG A 173 -2.16 -0.26 19.04
CA ARG A 173 -1.01 -0.53 18.17
C ARG A 173 0.21 0.34 18.46
N PRO A 174 0.75 0.33 19.68
CA PRO A 174 1.94 1.11 20.06
C PRO A 174 3.16 0.73 19.22
N GLU A 175 3.24 -0.50 18.71
CA GLU A 175 4.31 -1.01 17.85
C GLU A 175 4.42 -0.26 16.51
N LYS A 176 3.41 0.54 16.14
CA LYS A 176 3.44 1.36 14.90
C LYS A 176 4.11 2.72 15.09
N GLU A 177 4.51 3.06 16.31
CA GLU A 177 5.25 4.29 16.66
C GLU A 177 4.60 5.58 16.15
N THR A 178 3.28 5.59 16.02
CA THR A 178 2.53 6.76 15.53
C THR A 178 2.26 7.78 16.62
N LEU A 179 2.55 7.46 17.89
CA LEU A 179 2.26 8.27 19.07
C LEU A 179 0.81 8.76 19.07
N PRO A 180 -0.16 7.86 19.25
CA PRO A 180 -1.58 8.22 19.23
C PRO A 180 -1.94 9.11 20.42
N LYS A 181 -2.83 10.09 20.18
CA LYS A 181 -3.41 10.97 21.21
C LYS A 181 -4.87 10.60 21.52
N LEU A 182 -5.22 9.35 21.30
CA LEU A 182 -6.46 8.72 21.78
C LEU A 182 -6.08 7.60 22.73
N PHE A 183 -6.45 7.78 23.99
CA PHE A 183 -6.13 6.87 25.08
C PHE A 183 -7.38 6.13 25.54
N TYR A 184 -7.20 4.92 26.04
CA TYR A 184 -8.27 4.07 26.57
C TYR A 184 -7.99 3.71 28.03
N LYS A 185 -8.92 4.02 28.92
CA LYS A 185 -8.89 3.57 30.32
C LYS A 185 -9.78 2.35 30.49
N GLY A 186 -9.26 1.34 31.20
CA GLY A 186 -10.01 0.12 31.51
C GLY A 186 -10.39 -0.72 30.29
N ALA A 187 -9.66 -0.58 29.18
CA ALA A 187 -9.93 -1.30 27.95
C ALA A 187 -9.63 -2.80 28.09
N HIS A 188 -10.54 -3.64 27.59
CA HIS A 188 -10.26 -5.06 27.44
C HIS A 188 -9.36 -5.28 26.22
N GLN A 189 -8.30 -6.11 26.34
CA GLN A 189 -7.34 -6.36 25.26
C GLN A 189 -8.01 -6.80 23.95
N ALA A 190 -9.05 -7.62 24.02
CA ALA A 190 -9.81 -8.06 22.86
C ALA A 190 -10.53 -6.94 22.09
N THR A 191 -10.64 -5.74 22.67
CA THR A 191 -11.16 -4.56 21.95
C THR A 191 -10.06 -3.76 21.26
N LEU A 192 -8.86 -3.75 21.82
CA LEU A 192 -7.74 -2.96 21.30
C LEU A 192 -6.99 -3.63 20.15
N ASP A 193 -6.87 -4.98 20.23
CA ASP A 193 -6.22 -5.78 19.19
C ASP A 193 -7.28 -6.27 18.17
N PRO A 194 -7.20 -5.88 16.90
CA PRO A 194 -8.16 -6.28 15.87
C PRO A 194 -8.17 -7.78 15.56
N LEU A 195 -7.11 -8.52 15.95
CA LEU A 195 -7.02 -9.97 15.75
C LEU A 195 -7.43 -10.78 17.00
N ALA A 196 -7.69 -10.12 18.13
CA ALA A 196 -7.98 -10.80 19.38
C ALA A 196 -9.41 -11.37 19.46
N ALA A 197 -10.38 -10.75 18.81
CA ALA A 197 -11.75 -11.22 18.77
C ALA A 197 -12.04 -12.05 17.53
N ARG A 198 -12.60 -13.24 17.70
CA ARG A 198 -13.07 -14.06 16.59
C ARG A 198 -14.21 -13.34 15.87
N ARG A 199 -14.17 -13.29 14.55
CA ARG A 199 -15.30 -12.86 13.71
C ARG A 199 -16.25 -14.03 13.51
N PRO A 200 -17.57 -13.84 13.62
CA PRO A 200 -18.55 -14.89 13.31
C PRO A 200 -18.52 -15.27 11.82
N ASP A 201 -18.87 -16.51 11.52
CA ASP A 201 -18.93 -17.07 10.16
C ASP A 201 -20.13 -16.55 9.33
N GLY A 202 -20.73 -15.45 9.73
CA GLY A 202 -21.87 -14.82 9.08
C GLY A 202 -21.78 -13.31 9.12
N ASN A 203 -22.82 -12.64 8.68
CA ASN A 203 -22.90 -11.19 8.78
C ASN A 203 -22.92 -10.74 10.25
N LEU A 204 -22.09 -9.74 10.56
CA LEU A 204 -22.08 -9.07 11.87
C LEU A 204 -23.36 -8.27 12.16
N PHE A 205 -24.16 -8.02 11.13
CA PHE A 205 -25.37 -7.23 11.21
C PHE A 205 -26.59 -8.15 11.15
N MET A 206 -27.25 -8.35 12.28
CA MET A 206 -28.45 -9.18 12.39
C MET A 206 -29.62 -8.74 11.48
N TRP A 207 -29.54 -7.53 10.93
CA TRP A 207 -30.64 -6.86 10.24
C TRP A 207 -30.37 -6.55 8.77
N SER A 208 -29.18 -6.87 8.23
CA SER A 208 -28.85 -6.60 6.85
C SER A 208 -28.34 -7.87 6.16
N GLU A 209 -28.94 -8.27 5.08
CA GLU A 209 -28.40 -9.19 4.11
C GLU A 209 -27.26 -8.48 3.34
N GLN A 210 -26.17 -8.16 4.01
CA GLN A 210 -25.02 -7.67 3.29
C GLN A 210 -24.38 -8.85 2.55
N LYS A 211 -24.53 -8.86 1.24
CA LYS A 211 -23.69 -9.69 0.38
C LYS A 211 -22.24 -9.36 0.68
N GLN A 212 -21.42 -10.38 0.82
CA GLN A 212 -19.97 -10.20 0.96
C GLN A 212 -19.47 -9.40 -0.24
N ASP A 213 -19.23 -8.11 -0.02
CA ASP A 213 -18.59 -7.29 -1.02
C ASP A 213 -17.12 -7.75 -1.13
N PRO A 214 -16.63 -8.09 -2.35
CA PRO A 214 -15.24 -8.46 -2.54
C PRO A 214 -14.24 -7.37 -2.11
N THR A 215 -14.69 -6.13 -1.95
CA THR A 215 -13.87 -4.99 -1.48
C THR A 215 -13.81 -4.87 0.04
N THR A 216 -14.57 -5.67 0.79
CA THR A 216 -14.54 -5.62 2.27
C THR A 216 -13.46 -6.52 2.85
N VAL A 217 -12.89 -6.06 3.97
CA VAL A 217 -11.95 -6.85 4.76
C VAL A 217 -12.73 -7.92 5.53
N ASN A 218 -12.73 -9.13 5.01
CA ASN A 218 -13.31 -10.31 5.66
C ASN A 218 -12.18 -11.27 6.06
N SER A 219 -11.52 -11.03 7.15
CA SER A 219 -10.60 -12.02 7.66
C SER A 219 -11.25 -12.82 8.74
N GLY A 220 -11.64 -13.98 8.40
CA GLY A 220 -12.19 -14.96 9.30
C GLY A 220 -11.30 -16.18 9.47
N SER A 221 -9.96 -16.03 9.54
CA SER A 221 -9.18 -17.20 9.93
C SER A 221 -9.37 -17.49 11.41
N PRO A 222 -10.03 -18.62 11.80
CA PRO A 222 -10.16 -19.02 13.19
C PRO A 222 -8.81 -19.33 13.85
N LEU A 223 -7.74 -19.43 13.07
CA LEU A 223 -6.39 -19.75 13.56
C LEU A 223 -5.69 -18.55 14.21
N TYR A 224 -6.21 -17.35 14.06
CA TYR A 224 -5.58 -16.13 14.57
C TYR A 224 -6.38 -15.39 15.63
N ALA A 225 -7.32 -16.06 16.29
CA ALA A 225 -7.88 -15.56 17.54
C ALA A 225 -6.75 -15.52 18.60
N ASN A 226 -6.10 -14.38 18.70
CA ASN A 226 -4.88 -14.18 19.47
C ASN A 226 -5.15 -13.95 20.96
N THR A 227 -6.22 -14.57 21.49
CA THR A 227 -6.62 -14.43 22.89
C THR A 227 -6.99 -15.76 23.49
N SER A 228 -6.52 -16.01 24.72
CA SER A 228 -6.98 -17.11 25.56
C SER A 228 -8.38 -16.85 26.13
N ALA A 229 -8.87 -15.60 26.10
CA ALA A 229 -10.23 -15.27 26.44
C ALA A 229 -11.15 -15.57 25.25
N ALA A 230 -12.25 -16.30 25.49
CA ALA A 230 -13.30 -16.46 24.51
C ALA A 230 -13.85 -15.07 24.14
N ALA A 231 -13.41 -14.52 23.02
CA ALA A 231 -13.79 -13.19 22.55
C ALA A 231 -14.44 -13.30 21.17
N LEU A 232 -15.66 -12.79 21.04
CA LEU A 232 -16.44 -12.80 19.81
C LEU A 232 -16.80 -11.37 19.44
N LEU A 233 -16.50 -10.97 18.23
CA LEU A 233 -16.94 -9.71 17.66
C LEU A 233 -18.44 -9.77 17.41
N SER A 234 -19.22 -8.92 18.09
CA SER A 234 -20.69 -8.91 18.00
C SER A 234 -21.25 -7.72 17.24
N TYR A 235 -20.47 -6.64 17.09
CA TYR A 235 -20.82 -5.51 16.24
C TYR A 235 -19.56 -4.78 15.75
N ASP A 236 -19.55 -4.46 14.47
CA ASP A 236 -18.53 -3.63 13.83
C ASP A 236 -19.17 -2.91 12.61
N VAL A 237 -18.48 -1.93 12.04
CA VAL A 237 -18.87 -1.29 10.79
C VAL A 237 -18.17 -1.95 9.60
N PRO A 238 -18.67 -1.78 8.36
CA PRO A 238 -17.96 -2.25 7.17
C PRO A 238 -16.61 -1.53 7.02
N HIS A 239 -15.59 -2.30 6.64
CA HIS A 239 -14.24 -1.82 6.36
C HIS A 239 -13.90 -2.07 4.90
N SER A 240 -13.52 -1.03 4.16
CA SER A 240 -13.18 -1.12 2.74
C SER A 240 -11.68 -1.26 2.51
N LEU A 241 -11.31 -2.01 1.48
CA LEU A 241 -9.93 -2.07 1.02
C LEU A 241 -9.57 -0.75 0.30
N PRO A 242 -8.36 -0.21 0.52
CA PRO A 242 -7.96 1.04 -0.14
C PRO A 242 -7.77 0.89 -1.65
N TRP A 243 -7.24 -0.25 -2.12
CA TRP A 243 -6.86 -0.46 -3.51
C TRP A 243 -7.46 -1.74 -4.09
N ASP A 244 -7.90 -1.66 -5.34
CA ASP A 244 -8.47 -2.79 -6.08
C ASP A 244 -7.44 -3.46 -7.04
N TRP A 245 -7.94 -4.25 -8.00
CA TRP A 245 -7.12 -4.96 -8.97
C TRP A 245 -6.26 -4.03 -9.87
N ARG A 246 -6.65 -2.76 -10.05
CA ARG A 246 -5.90 -1.77 -10.84
C ARG A 246 -4.50 -1.57 -10.26
N VAL A 247 -4.38 -1.59 -8.93
CA VAL A 247 -3.09 -1.48 -8.25
C VAL A 247 -2.21 -2.71 -8.48
N SER A 248 -2.79 -3.91 -8.49
CA SER A 248 -2.04 -5.13 -8.85
C SER A 248 -1.58 -5.08 -10.32
N LEU A 249 -2.43 -4.57 -11.22
CA LEU A 249 -2.10 -4.51 -12.63
C LEU A 249 -1.03 -3.46 -12.94
N TYR A 250 -1.04 -2.30 -12.25
CA TYR A 250 0.00 -1.30 -12.51
C TYR A 250 1.39 -1.77 -12.02
N THR A 251 1.50 -2.60 -10.97
CA THR A 251 2.78 -3.17 -10.55
C THR A 251 3.36 -4.05 -11.65
N TRP A 252 2.54 -4.86 -12.28
CA TRP A 252 2.89 -5.71 -13.41
C TRP A 252 3.27 -4.91 -14.67
N THR A 253 2.45 -3.95 -15.11
CA THR A 253 2.74 -3.12 -16.30
C THR A 253 4.00 -2.27 -16.11
N LYS A 254 4.19 -1.72 -14.92
CA LYS A 254 5.40 -1.01 -14.53
C LYS A 254 6.63 -1.92 -14.57
N GLY A 255 6.49 -3.17 -14.11
CA GLY A 255 7.54 -4.18 -14.17
C GLY A 255 7.98 -4.45 -15.61
N ILE A 256 7.06 -4.58 -16.56
CA ILE A 256 7.38 -4.69 -17.99
C ILE A 256 8.09 -3.43 -18.49
N ALA A 257 7.56 -2.24 -18.17
CA ALA A 257 8.11 -0.97 -18.61
C ALA A 257 9.57 -0.77 -18.16
N ALA A 258 9.86 -1.05 -16.91
CA ALA A 258 11.22 -0.97 -16.38
C ALA A 258 12.10 -2.10 -16.93
N GLY A 259 11.58 -3.34 -16.87
CA GLY A 259 12.33 -4.54 -17.20
C GLY A 259 12.73 -4.65 -18.66
N ALA A 260 11.87 -4.26 -19.61
CA ALA A 260 12.19 -4.32 -21.03
C ALA A 260 13.42 -3.47 -21.37
N TYR A 261 13.52 -2.26 -20.82
CA TYR A 261 14.69 -1.43 -21.00
C TYR A 261 15.93 -1.97 -20.28
N LEU A 262 15.78 -2.36 -19.00
CA LEU A 262 16.91 -2.89 -18.21
C LEU A 262 17.50 -4.16 -18.81
N VAL A 263 16.66 -5.10 -19.26
CA VAL A 263 17.12 -6.34 -19.92
C VAL A 263 17.76 -6.04 -21.26
N ALA A 264 17.23 -5.09 -22.05
CA ALA A 264 17.86 -4.68 -23.31
C ALA A 264 19.25 -4.05 -23.08
N VAL A 265 19.43 -3.25 -22.00
CA VAL A 265 20.76 -2.75 -21.60
C VAL A 265 21.68 -3.91 -21.21
N LEU A 266 21.19 -4.89 -20.46
CA LEU A 266 21.99 -6.08 -20.09
C LEU A 266 22.41 -6.89 -21.30
N LEU A 267 21.50 -7.07 -22.28
CA LEU A 267 21.84 -7.73 -23.56
C LEU A 267 22.89 -6.95 -24.34
N TYR A 268 22.77 -5.63 -24.40
CA TYR A 268 23.74 -4.77 -25.03
C TYR A 268 25.13 -4.92 -24.39
N VAL A 269 25.20 -4.86 -23.05
CA VAL A 269 26.45 -5.02 -22.29
C VAL A 269 27.03 -6.44 -22.47
N TYR A 270 26.18 -7.46 -22.39
CA TYR A 270 26.58 -8.86 -22.60
C TYR A 270 27.23 -9.04 -23.97
N GLY A 271 26.59 -8.58 -25.00
CA GLY A 271 27.12 -8.67 -26.31
C GLY A 271 28.42 -7.85 -26.54
N PHE A 272 28.50 -6.63 -25.95
CA PHE A 272 29.74 -5.85 -25.96
C PHE A 272 30.93 -6.60 -25.33
N VAL A 273 30.69 -7.26 -24.19
CA VAL A 273 31.69 -8.09 -23.49
C VAL A 273 32.13 -9.27 -24.36
N LEU A 274 31.17 -9.98 -24.99
CA LEU A 274 31.50 -11.06 -25.93
C LEU A 274 32.30 -10.58 -27.13
N ALA A 275 31.91 -9.45 -27.71
CA ALA A 275 32.63 -8.88 -28.88
C ALA A 275 34.05 -8.43 -28.53
N THR A 276 34.29 -8.01 -27.28
CA THR A 276 35.59 -7.44 -26.88
C THR A 276 36.54 -8.53 -26.32
N PHE A 277 36.02 -9.50 -25.60
CA PHE A 277 36.83 -10.47 -24.85
C PHE A 277 36.56 -11.94 -25.23
N GLY A 278 35.56 -12.22 -26.06
CA GLY A 278 35.21 -13.57 -26.46
C GLY A 278 36.20 -14.12 -27.53
N ALA A 279 36.34 -15.46 -27.56
CA ALA A 279 37.10 -16.20 -28.57
C ALA A 279 36.18 -17.25 -29.22
N GLY A 280 36.03 -17.20 -30.55
CA GLY A 280 35.29 -18.22 -31.32
C GLY A 280 34.34 -17.72 -32.39
N ALA A 281 33.72 -18.64 -33.14
CA ALA A 281 32.83 -18.34 -34.27
C ALA A 281 31.55 -17.52 -33.91
N ASP A 282 31.07 -17.70 -32.67
CA ASP A 282 29.88 -16.98 -32.20
C ASP A 282 30.13 -15.47 -32.03
N VAL A 283 31.35 -15.05 -31.78
CA VAL A 283 31.78 -13.65 -31.68
C VAL A 283 31.59 -12.92 -33.00
N ALA A 284 31.83 -13.58 -34.12
CA ALA A 284 31.66 -12.99 -35.45
C ALA A 284 30.20 -12.62 -35.77
N ALA A 285 29.23 -13.35 -35.21
CA ALA A 285 27.80 -13.05 -35.36
C ALA A 285 27.38 -11.80 -34.59
N TYR A 286 28.06 -11.49 -33.46
CA TYR A 286 27.76 -10.32 -32.62
C TYR A 286 28.57 -9.05 -33.01
N GLN A 287 29.74 -9.20 -33.66
CA GLN A 287 30.61 -8.08 -33.98
C GLN A 287 29.96 -6.95 -34.80
N PRO A 288 29.15 -7.21 -35.86
CA PRO A 288 28.57 -6.12 -36.68
C PRO A 288 27.52 -5.30 -35.91
N TRP A 289 26.87 -5.89 -34.94
CA TRP A 289 25.73 -5.31 -34.19
C TRP A 289 26.15 -4.44 -33.01
N LEU A 290 27.25 -4.80 -32.36
CA LEU A 290 27.64 -4.28 -31.06
C LEU A 290 28.59 -3.10 -31.14
N LEU A 291 29.54 -3.11 -32.07
CA LEU A 291 30.55 -2.06 -32.17
C LEU A 291 30.02 -0.74 -32.73
N TYR A 292 28.87 -0.77 -33.43
CA TYR A 292 28.41 0.41 -34.15
C TYR A 292 26.95 0.82 -33.98
N SER A 293 26.05 0.03 -33.42
CA SER A 293 24.63 0.42 -33.45
C SER A 293 23.67 -0.11 -32.38
N GLY A 294 23.99 -1.16 -31.60
CA GLY A 294 22.98 -1.90 -30.90
C GLY A 294 21.96 -2.57 -31.82
N GLY A 295 21.39 -3.71 -31.44
CA GLY A 295 20.40 -4.39 -32.28
C GLY A 295 19.02 -3.71 -32.28
N PRO A 296 18.09 -4.18 -33.12
CA PRO A 296 16.70 -3.70 -33.16
C PRO A 296 15.97 -3.78 -31.83
N LEU A 297 16.26 -4.78 -30.98
CA LEU A 297 15.69 -4.88 -29.64
C LEU A 297 16.08 -3.67 -28.77
N TRP A 298 17.34 -3.25 -28.83
CA TRP A 298 17.82 -2.09 -28.08
C TRP A 298 17.30 -0.78 -28.65
N LEU A 299 17.45 -0.58 -30.00
CA LEU A 299 17.14 0.69 -30.61
C LEU A 299 15.65 1.01 -30.67
N TRP A 300 14.82 0.00 -30.93
CA TRP A 300 13.42 0.20 -31.25
C TRP A 300 12.47 -0.44 -30.23
N VAL A 301 12.66 -1.74 -29.97
CA VAL A 301 11.69 -2.50 -29.17
C VAL A 301 11.72 -2.04 -27.71
N ALA A 302 12.90 -1.89 -27.11
CA ALA A 302 13.01 -1.52 -25.71
C ALA A 302 12.37 -0.16 -25.38
N PRO A 303 12.69 0.96 -26.07
CA PRO A 303 12.08 2.25 -25.75
C PRO A 303 10.56 2.28 -26.05
N VAL A 304 10.12 1.64 -27.15
CA VAL A 304 8.69 1.61 -27.52
C VAL A 304 7.89 0.77 -26.52
N LEU A 305 8.34 -0.46 -26.26
CA LEU A 305 7.66 -1.37 -25.34
C LEU A 305 7.62 -0.78 -23.93
N SER A 306 8.75 -0.29 -23.44
CA SER A 306 8.83 0.40 -22.14
C SER A 306 7.92 1.62 -22.09
N GLY A 307 7.92 2.44 -23.13
CA GLY A 307 7.09 3.65 -23.23
C GLY A 307 5.59 3.34 -23.22
N VAL A 308 5.15 2.34 -23.99
CA VAL A 308 3.75 1.91 -24.05
C VAL A 308 3.29 1.39 -22.69
N PHE A 309 4.04 0.48 -22.07
CA PHE A 309 3.67 -0.05 -20.76
C PHE A 309 3.78 0.99 -19.64
N LEU A 310 4.68 1.97 -19.77
CA LEU A 310 4.75 3.08 -18.82
C LEU A 310 3.55 4.02 -18.97
N ALA A 311 3.07 4.27 -20.20
CA ALA A 311 1.84 5.01 -20.45
C ALA A 311 0.60 4.30 -19.89
N VAL A 312 0.51 2.97 -20.09
CA VAL A 312 -0.55 2.14 -19.47
C VAL A 312 -0.47 2.23 -17.94
N THR A 313 0.73 2.15 -17.37
CA THR A 313 0.93 2.30 -15.91
C THR A 313 0.43 3.66 -15.42
N GLY A 314 0.80 4.75 -16.10
CA GLY A 314 0.31 6.10 -15.76
C GLY A 314 -1.21 6.21 -15.89
N GLY A 315 -1.79 5.64 -16.95
CA GLY A 315 -3.24 5.58 -17.15
C GLY A 315 -3.96 4.84 -16.02
N LEU A 316 -3.45 3.67 -15.59
CA LEU A 316 -4.00 2.90 -14.47
C LEU A 316 -3.93 3.66 -13.14
N LEU A 317 -2.80 4.33 -12.88
CA LEU A 317 -2.63 5.15 -11.67
C LEU A 317 -3.60 6.34 -11.63
N ILE A 318 -3.82 7.00 -12.77
CA ILE A 318 -4.82 8.10 -12.87
C ILE A 318 -6.24 7.55 -12.75
N TRP A 319 -6.52 6.40 -13.33
CA TRP A 319 -7.85 5.77 -13.26
C TRP A 319 -8.19 5.26 -11.85
N ASP A 320 -7.19 4.92 -11.04
CA ASP A 320 -7.42 4.51 -9.63
C ASP A 320 -7.76 5.69 -8.71
N LEU A 321 -7.53 6.93 -9.13
CA LEU A 321 -7.89 8.11 -8.34
C LEU A 321 -9.41 8.30 -8.31
N GLU A 322 -9.96 8.66 -7.16
CA GLU A 322 -11.36 9.06 -7.05
C GLU A 322 -11.64 10.43 -7.73
N HIS A 323 -10.58 11.25 -7.89
CA HIS A 323 -10.61 12.52 -8.63
C HIS A 323 -9.54 12.51 -9.75
N PRO A 324 -9.73 11.78 -10.85
CA PRO A 324 -8.74 11.70 -11.93
C PRO A 324 -8.35 13.06 -12.52
N ALA A 325 -9.31 13.98 -12.63
CA ALA A 325 -9.06 15.33 -13.15
C ALA A 325 -8.09 16.17 -12.29
N ARG A 326 -7.87 15.79 -11.03
CA ARG A 326 -6.95 16.47 -10.12
C ARG A 326 -5.54 15.86 -10.08
N PHE A 327 -5.23 14.89 -10.94
CA PHE A 327 -3.92 14.21 -10.91
C PHE A 327 -2.72 15.17 -11.00
N TYR A 328 -2.87 16.28 -11.72
CA TYR A 328 -1.82 17.29 -11.87
C TYR A 328 -1.41 17.94 -10.54
N MET A 329 -2.24 17.86 -9.50
CA MET A 329 -1.93 18.40 -8.18
C MET A 329 -0.75 17.68 -7.52
N ILE A 330 -0.39 16.47 -7.96
CA ILE A 330 0.84 15.80 -7.54
C ILE A 330 2.08 16.62 -7.91
N PHE A 331 2.03 17.37 -9.00
CA PHE A 331 3.13 18.21 -9.48
C PHE A 331 3.05 19.66 -9.00
N THR A 332 1.83 20.19 -8.80
CA THR A 332 1.63 21.59 -8.39
C THR A 332 1.61 21.81 -6.88
N HIS A 333 1.26 20.79 -6.10
CA HIS A 333 1.23 20.80 -4.62
C HIS A 333 2.03 19.62 -4.04
N PRO A 334 3.30 19.40 -4.46
CA PRO A 334 4.01 18.18 -4.16
C PRO A 334 4.41 18.09 -2.68
N GLN A 335 4.01 16.99 -2.02
CA GLN A 335 4.51 16.59 -0.72
C GLN A 335 5.72 15.67 -0.89
N TRP A 336 6.92 16.20 -0.81
CA TRP A 336 8.17 15.45 -1.08
C TRP A 336 8.44 14.27 -0.12
N ARG A 337 7.75 14.19 1.01
CA ARG A 337 7.83 13.03 1.90
C ARG A 337 7.05 11.83 1.36
N SER A 338 6.08 12.06 0.47
CA SER A 338 5.28 11.01 -0.15
C SER A 338 6.04 10.31 -1.28
N TRP A 339 6.11 8.98 -1.21
CA TRP A 339 6.68 8.17 -2.30
C TRP A 339 5.81 8.14 -3.55
N LEU A 340 4.53 8.48 -3.45
CA LEU A 340 3.68 8.65 -4.61
C LEU A 340 4.14 9.85 -5.46
N VAL A 341 4.51 10.96 -4.83
CA VAL A 341 5.11 12.12 -5.51
C VAL A 341 6.45 11.76 -6.15
N LYS A 342 7.36 11.17 -5.36
CA LYS A 342 8.67 10.75 -5.88
C LYS A 342 8.53 9.80 -7.07
N GLY A 343 7.58 8.84 -6.98
CA GLY A 343 7.25 7.93 -8.07
C GLY A 343 6.77 8.65 -9.33
N ALA A 344 5.91 9.66 -9.20
CA ALA A 344 5.43 10.46 -10.33
C ALA A 344 6.58 11.18 -11.06
N PHE A 345 7.52 11.79 -10.31
CA PHE A 345 8.71 12.42 -10.91
C PHE A 345 9.68 11.40 -11.52
N ILE A 346 9.86 10.22 -10.92
CA ILE A 346 10.68 9.12 -11.46
C ILE A 346 10.08 8.66 -12.80
N ILE A 347 8.76 8.40 -12.86
CA ILE A 347 8.06 8.00 -14.07
C ILE A 347 8.17 9.07 -15.15
N ALA A 348 7.98 10.34 -14.81
CA ALA A 348 8.10 11.46 -15.75
C ALA A 348 9.53 11.57 -16.34
N GLY A 349 10.56 11.48 -15.47
CA GLY A 349 11.95 11.48 -15.90
C GLY A 349 12.29 10.28 -16.79
N TYR A 350 11.80 9.10 -16.43
CA TYR A 350 12.00 7.88 -17.21
C TYR A 350 11.29 7.96 -18.58
N SER A 351 10.06 8.49 -18.62
CA SER A 351 9.34 8.74 -19.88
C SER A 351 10.12 9.66 -20.81
N LEU A 352 10.76 10.70 -20.28
CA LEU A 352 11.60 11.60 -21.05
C LEU A 352 12.79 10.86 -21.69
N ILE A 353 13.48 10.03 -20.91
CA ILE A 353 14.61 9.22 -21.40
C ILE A 353 14.16 8.29 -22.54
N LEU A 354 13.05 7.56 -22.35
CA LEU A 354 12.51 6.66 -23.38
C LEU A 354 12.12 7.41 -24.65
N THR A 355 11.52 8.59 -24.52
CA THR A 355 11.15 9.45 -25.65
C THR A 355 12.38 9.94 -26.40
N LEU A 356 13.40 10.43 -25.69
CA LEU A 356 14.66 10.89 -26.31
C LEU A 356 15.39 9.74 -27.00
N HIS A 357 15.39 8.54 -26.41
CA HIS A 357 15.96 7.34 -27.02
C HIS A 357 15.24 7.01 -28.34
N PHE A 358 13.91 6.95 -28.30
CA PHE A 358 13.11 6.67 -29.51
C PHE A 358 13.30 7.72 -30.61
N LEU A 359 13.29 9.01 -30.25
CA LEU A 359 13.53 10.09 -31.21
C LEU A 359 14.95 10.01 -31.80
N ALA A 360 15.96 9.69 -31.00
CA ALA A 360 17.32 9.49 -31.47
C ALA A 360 17.42 8.35 -32.50
N ALA A 361 16.73 7.24 -32.23
CA ALA A 361 16.63 6.12 -33.15
C ALA A 361 15.96 6.54 -34.49
N LEU A 362 14.88 7.34 -34.44
CA LEU A 362 14.17 7.84 -35.63
C LEU A 362 15.05 8.69 -36.54
N ILE A 363 15.91 9.55 -35.96
CA ILE A 363 16.82 10.40 -36.75
C ILE A 363 18.14 9.70 -37.12
N GLY A 364 18.26 8.39 -36.79
CA GLY A 364 19.45 7.60 -37.07
C GLY A 364 20.66 7.91 -36.18
N ASN A 365 20.48 8.67 -35.09
CA ASN A 365 21.55 8.95 -34.13
C ASN A 365 21.73 7.76 -33.19
N ARG A 366 22.86 7.06 -33.32
CA ARG A 366 23.17 5.84 -32.54
C ARG A 366 24.01 6.13 -31.28
N ALA A 367 24.62 7.31 -31.20
CA ALA A 367 25.43 7.69 -30.04
C ALA A 367 24.56 8.15 -28.85
N LEU A 368 23.47 8.88 -29.11
CA LEU A 368 22.61 9.41 -28.07
C LEU A 368 21.94 8.29 -27.22
N PRO A 369 21.39 7.19 -27.79
CA PRO A 369 20.89 6.06 -27.00
C PRO A 369 21.92 5.48 -26.02
N LEU A 370 23.19 5.44 -26.40
CA LEU A 370 24.27 4.96 -25.51
C LEU A 370 24.51 5.92 -24.35
N LEU A 371 24.54 7.22 -24.61
CA LEU A 371 24.65 8.22 -23.53
C LEU A 371 23.45 8.20 -22.59
N LEU A 372 22.27 7.92 -23.13
CA LEU A 372 21.02 7.82 -22.34
C LEU A 372 20.97 6.59 -21.42
N ILE A 373 21.87 5.60 -21.58
CA ILE A 373 22.02 4.51 -20.59
C ILE A 373 22.38 5.06 -19.22
N ILE A 374 23.22 6.10 -19.16
CA ILE A 374 23.72 6.67 -17.89
C ILE A 374 22.57 7.14 -17.00
N PRO A 375 21.63 8.00 -17.45
CA PRO A 375 20.45 8.37 -16.66
C PRO A 375 19.33 7.32 -16.74
N GLY A 376 19.22 6.56 -17.83
CA GLY A 376 18.14 5.60 -18.06
C GLY A 376 18.21 4.37 -17.16
N LEU A 377 19.41 3.85 -16.90
CA LEU A 377 19.58 2.69 -16.02
C LEU A 377 19.14 2.98 -14.58
N PRO A 378 19.61 4.04 -13.88
CA PRO A 378 19.12 4.33 -12.55
C PRO A 378 17.63 4.70 -12.52
N LEU A 379 17.09 5.41 -13.52
CA LEU A 379 15.65 5.71 -13.58
C LEU A 379 14.82 4.46 -13.84
N GLY A 380 15.29 3.51 -14.66
CA GLY A 380 14.66 2.21 -14.86
C GLY A 380 14.63 1.38 -13.58
N VAL A 381 15.76 1.31 -12.86
CA VAL A 381 15.82 0.64 -11.53
C VAL A 381 14.89 1.32 -10.54
N LEU A 382 14.92 2.65 -10.43
CA LEU A 382 14.02 3.39 -9.55
C LEU A 382 12.56 3.18 -9.93
N THR A 383 12.23 3.12 -11.24
CA THR A 383 10.87 2.80 -11.70
C THR A 383 10.46 1.40 -11.27
N ALA A 384 11.35 0.42 -11.34
CA ALA A 384 11.08 -0.93 -10.84
C ALA A 384 10.74 -0.95 -9.35
N VAL A 385 11.52 -0.25 -8.50
CA VAL A 385 11.52 -0.44 -7.04
C VAL A 385 10.73 0.61 -6.25
N TYR A 386 10.36 1.79 -6.81
CA TYR A 386 9.74 2.86 -6.02
C TYR A 386 8.43 2.44 -5.34
N THR A 387 7.69 1.48 -5.92
CA THR A 387 6.45 0.95 -5.35
C THR A 387 6.70 0.21 -4.03
N ALA A 388 7.86 -0.41 -3.85
CA ALA A 388 8.21 -1.00 -2.56
C ALA A 388 8.27 0.06 -1.45
N TYR A 389 8.82 1.22 -1.75
CA TYR A 389 8.86 2.34 -0.80
C TYR A 389 7.49 3.00 -0.60
N LEU A 390 6.65 3.03 -1.64
CA LEU A 390 5.26 3.46 -1.53
C LEU A 390 4.49 2.51 -0.60
N PHE A 391 4.65 1.22 -0.76
CA PHE A 391 4.05 0.20 0.10
C PHE A 391 4.63 0.25 1.53
N ALA A 392 5.91 0.55 1.70
CA ALA A 392 6.51 0.76 3.02
C ALA A 392 5.93 1.98 3.77
N GLN A 393 5.39 2.99 3.07
CA GLN A 393 4.62 4.07 3.69
C GLN A 393 3.23 3.64 4.18
N ALA A 394 2.71 2.53 3.67
CA ALA A 394 1.47 1.93 4.14
C ALA A 394 1.70 1.18 5.48
N LYS A 395 2.03 1.91 6.54
CA LYS A 395 2.40 1.38 7.87
C LYS A 395 1.37 0.44 8.49
N ALA A 396 0.14 0.50 8.02
CA ALA A 396 -0.92 -0.41 8.42
C ALA A 396 -0.71 -1.85 7.92
N ARG A 397 0.00 -2.02 6.82
CA ARG A 397 0.08 -3.26 6.04
C ARG A 397 1.43 -3.94 6.24
N ASP A 398 1.51 -4.84 7.22
CA ASP A 398 2.76 -5.42 7.71
C ASP A 398 3.49 -6.27 6.65
N LEU A 399 2.76 -7.00 5.79
CA LEU A 399 3.36 -7.77 4.70
C LEU A 399 4.18 -6.87 3.76
N TRP A 400 3.72 -5.65 3.52
CA TRP A 400 4.39 -4.69 2.64
C TRP A 400 5.59 -3.97 3.27
N GLN A 401 5.84 -4.19 4.58
CA GLN A 401 7.01 -3.64 5.28
C GLN A 401 8.26 -4.51 5.13
N SER A 402 8.20 -5.58 4.30
CA SER A 402 9.33 -6.49 4.08
C SER A 402 10.52 -5.76 3.44
N PRO A 403 11.73 -5.84 4.01
CA PRO A 403 12.93 -5.27 3.42
C PRO A 403 13.35 -5.99 2.13
N LEU A 404 12.82 -7.18 1.86
CA LEU A 404 13.05 -7.93 0.64
C LEU A 404 12.22 -7.41 -0.54
N LEU A 405 11.21 -6.57 -0.32
CA LEU A 405 10.31 -6.11 -1.37
C LEU A 405 11.02 -5.29 -2.48
N PRO A 406 11.94 -4.33 -2.19
CA PRO A 406 12.65 -3.62 -3.26
C PRO A 406 13.47 -4.54 -4.18
N PRO A 407 14.37 -5.42 -3.70
CA PRO A 407 15.08 -6.34 -4.59
C PRO A 407 14.14 -7.33 -5.28
N HIS A 408 13.04 -7.75 -4.63
CA HIS A 408 12.05 -8.64 -5.25
C HIS A 408 11.39 -7.99 -6.47
N LEU A 409 10.92 -6.74 -6.37
CA LEU A 409 10.34 -5.99 -7.49
C LEU A 409 11.34 -5.77 -8.64
N LEU A 410 12.63 -5.63 -8.33
CA LEU A 410 13.67 -5.54 -9.37
C LEU A 410 13.80 -6.88 -10.12
N ILE A 411 13.88 -8.00 -9.41
CA ILE A 411 13.94 -9.34 -10.01
C ILE A 411 12.68 -9.60 -10.86
N GLN A 412 11.49 -9.28 -10.35
CA GLN A 412 10.24 -9.39 -11.08
C GLN A 412 10.24 -8.53 -12.36
N SER A 413 10.80 -7.32 -12.30
CA SER A 413 10.92 -6.46 -13.49
C SER A 413 11.86 -7.08 -14.53
N LEU A 414 13.01 -7.64 -14.12
CA LEU A 414 13.91 -8.33 -15.05
C LEU A 414 13.26 -9.57 -15.66
N LEU A 415 12.50 -10.33 -14.88
CA LEU A 415 11.72 -11.47 -15.35
C LEU A 415 10.71 -11.05 -16.43
N LEU A 416 9.90 -10.02 -16.13
CA LEU A 416 8.90 -9.47 -17.05
C LEU A 416 9.55 -8.88 -18.31
N GLY A 417 10.68 -8.20 -18.16
CA GLY A 417 11.41 -7.62 -19.28
C GLY A 417 11.94 -8.69 -20.23
N ALA A 418 12.56 -9.75 -19.72
CA ALA A 418 13.03 -10.87 -20.52
C ALA A 418 11.87 -11.56 -21.25
N ALA A 419 10.77 -11.84 -20.52
CA ALA A 419 9.57 -12.44 -21.10
C ALA A 419 8.94 -11.57 -22.19
N ALA A 420 8.84 -10.26 -21.97
CA ALA A 420 8.20 -9.34 -22.91
C ALA A 420 9.04 -9.08 -24.19
N LEU A 421 10.38 -9.18 -24.11
CA LEU A 421 11.28 -9.02 -25.26
C LEU A 421 11.38 -10.28 -26.13
N MET A 422 11.18 -11.48 -25.56
CA MET A 422 11.36 -12.75 -26.28
C MET A 422 10.54 -12.88 -27.58
N PRO A 423 9.25 -12.52 -27.64
CA PRO A 423 8.48 -12.62 -28.88
C PRO A 423 9.03 -11.77 -30.01
N PHE A 424 9.57 -10.59 -29.69
CA PHE A 424 10.19 -9.70 -30.65
C PHE A 424 11.56 -10.23 -31.11
N ALA A 425 12.30 -10.88 -30.18
CA ALA A 425 13.59 -11.47 -30.50
C ALA A 425 13.49 -12.55 -31.59
N VAL A 426 12.41 -13.32 -31.63
CA VAL A 426 12.19 -14.37 -32.65
C VAL A 426 12.31 -13.82 -34.07
N TRP A 427 11.77 -12.62 -34.27
CA TRP A 427 11.70 -12.02 -35.62
C TRP A 427 12.85 -11.06 -35.90
N LEU A 428 13.33 -10.34 -34.89
CA LEU A 428 14.26 -9.24 -35.09
C LEU A 428 15.72 -9.63 -34.75
N GLU A 429 15.92 -10.46 -33.74
CA GLU A 429 17.24 -10.84 -33.21
C GLU A 429 17.21 -12.28 -32.66
N PRO A 430 17.14 -13.34 -33.48
CA PRO A 430 17.03 -14.72 -33.02
C PRO A 430 18.16 -15.16 -32.07
N HIS A 431 19.35 -14.59 -32.21
CA HIS A 431 20.49 -14.89 -31.34
C HIS A 431 20.30 -14.35 -29.89
N ALA A 432 19.40 -13.37 -29.69
CA ALA A 432 19.07 -12.86 -28.37
C ALA A 432 18.15 -13.79 -27.57
N ILE A 433 17.51 -14.79 -28.22
CA ILE A 433 16.58 -15.71 -27.54
C ILE A 433 17.30 -16.48 -26.43
N THR A 434 18.51 -16.99 -26.70
CA THR A 434 19.27 -17.78 -25.71
C THR A 434 19.58 -16.96 -24.45
N PRO A 435 20.23 -15.79 -24.49
CA PRO A 435 20.48 -15.00 -23.29
C PRO A 435 19.19 -14.51 -22.61
N LEU A 436 18.13 -14.20 -23.38
CA LEU A 436 16.82 -13.87 -22.80
C LEU A 436 16.21 -15.06 -22.02
N ALA A 437 16.28 -16.26 -22.59
CA ALA A 437 15.78 -17.48 -21.96
C ALA A 437 16.53 -17.81 -20.66
N TRP A 438 17.86 -17.67 -20.65
CA TRP A 438 18.67 -17.81 -19.44
C TRP A 438 18.36 -16.73 -18.41
N THR A 439 18.18 -15.48 -18.82
CA THR A 439 17.77 -14.39 -17.93
C THR A 439 16.40 -14.68 -17.32
N LEU A 440 15.44 -15.13 -18.13
CA LEU A 440 14.10 -15.50 -17.66
C LEU A 440 14.15 -16.66 -16.67
N GLY A 441 14.90 -17.73 -16.99
CA GLY A 441 15.04 -18.89 -16.12
C GLY A 441 15.69 -18.55 -14.77
N ALA A 442 16.79 -17.79 -14.82
CA ALA A 442 17.52 -17.39 -13.62
C ALA A 442 16.67 -16.45 -12.72
N THR A 443 16.03 -15.44 -13.30
CA THR A 443 15.18 -14.52 -12.55
C THR A 443 13.93 -15.21 -12.01
N SER A 444 13.36 -16.19 -12.72
CA SER A 444 12.25 -17.02 -12.24
C SER A 444 12.68 -17.86 -11.02
N LEU A 445 13.86 -18.46 -11.05
CA LEU A 445 14.39 -19.21 -9.92
C LEU A 445 14.59 -18.31 -8.70
N VAL A 446 15.24 -17.14 -8.88
CA VAL A 446 15.46 -16.19 -7.77
C VAL A 446 14.12 -15.70 -7.21
N HIS A 447 13.16 -15.34 -8.07
CA HIS A 447 11.81 -14.95 -7.65
C HIS A 447 11.17 -16.03 -6.77
N LEU A 448 11.18 -17.30 -7.20
CA LEU A 448 10.60 -18.40 -6.44
C LEU A 448 11.30 -18.64 -5.09
N LEU A 449 12.63 -18.49 -5.05
CA LEU A 449 13.39 -18.59 -3.78
C LEU A 449 13.01 -17.45 -2.82
N MET A 450 12.80 -16.22 -3.33
CA MET A 450 12.35 -15.10 -2.51
C MET A 450 10.92 -15.31 -2.00
N VAL A 451 10.01 -15.78 -2.84
CA VAL A 451 8.64 -16.15 -2.44
C VAL A 451 8.65 -17.27 -1.41
N TRP A 452 9.47 -18.31 -1.63
CA TRP A 452 9.62 -19.40 -0.67
C TRP A 452 10.11 -18.91 0.69
N GLY A 453 11.10 -18.02 0.70
CA GLY A 453 11.56 -17.35 1.93
C GLY A 453 10.43 -16.58 2.61
N GLU A 454 9.68 -15.78 1.86
CA GLU A 454 8.58 -14.98 2.39
C GLU A 454 7.46 -15.82 3.01
N VAL A 455 7.13 -16.97 2.43
CA VAL A 455 6.03 -17.82 2.92
C VAL A 455 6.43 -18.84 3.99
N THR A 456 7.74 -19.09 4.19
CA THR A 456 8.24 -20.12 5.14
C THR A 456 8.92 -19.52 6.37
N LEU A 457 9.52 -18.34 6.26
CA LEU A 457 10.15 -17.67 7.39
C LEU A 457 9.10 -17.15 8.38
N ALA A 458 9.47 -17.10 9.64
CA ALA A 458 8.61 -16.57 10.69
C ALA A 458 8.40 -15.06 10.48
N HIS A 459 7.14 -14.63 10.49
CA HIS A 459 6.80 -13.21 10.39
C HIS A 459 6.85 -12.53 11.76
N PRO A 460 7.32 -11.28 11.84
CA PRO A 460 7.46 -10.57 13.11
C PRO A 460 6.11 -10.19 13.74
N THR A 461 5.02 -10.17 12.95
CA THR A 461 3.69 -9.78 13.42
C THR A 461 2.62 -10.78 12.99
N ALA A 462 1.57 -10.92 13.81
CA ALA A 462 0.41 -11.75 13.49
C ALA A 462 -0.34 -11.23 12.24
N HIS A 463 -0.32 -9.92 11.98
CA HIS A 463 -0.91 -9.34 10.79
C HIS A 463 -0.19 -9.78 9.51
N ALA A 464 1.14 -9.78 9.50
CA ALA A 464 1.91 -10.29 8.35
C ALA A 464 1.67 -11.78 8.13
N ALA A 465 1.68 -12.58 9.22
CA ALA A 465 1.39 -14.01 9.16
C ALA A 465 -0.01 -14.30 8.60
N LEU A 466 -1.03 -13.51 9.00
CA LEU A 466 -2.40 -13.63 8.49
C LEU A 466 -2.47 -13.25 7.00
N ALA A 467 -1.77 -12.20 6.55
CA ALA A 467 -1.72 -11.82 5.14
C ALA A 467 -1.11 -12.95 4.27
N VAL A 468 -0.03 -13.57 4.73
CA VAL A 468 0.57 -14.75 4.06
C VAL A 468 -0.38 -15.95 4.07
N TRP A 469 -1.14 -16.15 5.15
CA TRP A 469 -2.14 -17.20 5.20
C TRP A 469 -3.26 -16.95 4.17
N GLU A 470 -3.78 -15.69 4.07
CA GLU A 470 -4.78 -15.30 3.06
C GLU A 470 -4.28 -15.53 1.64
N MET A 471 -3.00 -15.28 1.39
CA MET A 471 -2.36 -15.52 0.11
C MET A 471 -2.25 -17.02 -0.23
N ARG A 472 -1.89 -17.88 0.76
CA ARG A 472 -1.59 -19.31 0.52
C ARG A 472 -2.79 -20.24 0.66
N LYS A 473 -3.69 -19.96 1.60
CA LYS A 473 -4.78 -20.84 2.03
C LYS A 473 -6.14 -20.16 2.05
N GLY A 474 -6.15 -18.82 2.08
CA GLY A 474 -7.36 -18.02 2.13
C GLY A 474 -7.88 -17.67 0.73
N ARG A 475 -8.45 -16.50 0.63
CA ARG A 475 -9.18 -15.99 -0.54
C ARG A 475 -8.35 -15.94 -1.83
N TYR A 476 -7.05 -15.69 -1.73
CA TYR A 476 -6.17 -15.49 -2.89
C TYR A 476 -5.33 -16.72 -3.24
N ALA A 477 -5.59 -17.87 -2.61
CA ALA A 477 -4.79 -19.09 -2.79
C ALA A 477 -4.73 -19.58 -4.24
N ALA A 478 -5.84 -19.50 -4.98
CA ALA A 478 -5.88 -19.93 -6.39
C ALA A 478 -4.94 -19.10 -7.27
N PHE A 479 -4.95 -17.77 -7.10
CA PHE A 479 -4.05 -16.86 -7.82
C PHE A 479 -2.59 -17.12 -7.46
N PHE A 480 -2.30 -17.26 -6.16
CA PHE A 480 -0.96 -17.52 -5.67
C PHE A 480 -0.39 -18.81 -6.25
N TRP A 481 -1.08 -19.94 -6.09
CA TRP A 481 -0.56 -21.24 -6.54
C TRP A 481 -0.50 -21.36 -8.06
N ALA A 482 -1.46 -20.80 -8.80
CA ALA A 482 -1.37 -20.74 -10.26
C ALA A 482 -0.15 -19.91 -10.70
N GLY A 483 0.11 -18.76 -10.06
CA GLY A 483 1.29 -17.95 -10.30
C GLY A 483 2.59 -18.71 -10.06
N ILE A 484 2.69 -19.44 -8.94
CA ILE A 484 3.86 -20.27 -8.61
C ILE A 484 4.09 -21.37 -9.65
N VAL A 485 3.07 -22.12 -10.05
CA VAL A 485 3.19 -23.21 -11.02
C VAL A 485 3.67 -22.70 -12.38
N LEU A 486 3.08 -21.60 -12.87
CA LEU A 486 3.46 -20.99 -14.14
C LEU A 486 4.90 -20.45 -14.11
N THR A 487 5.29 -19.78 -13.02
CA THR A 487 6.65 -19.26 -12.88
C THR A 487 7.68 -20.40 -12.68
N LEU A 488 7.30 -21.50 -12.03
CA LEU A 488 8.16 -22.69 -11.91
C LEU A 488 8.46 -23.30 -13.29
N ALA A 489 7.49 -23.35 -14.19
CA ALA A 489 7.72 -23.76 -15.57
C ALA A 489 8.75 -22.86 -16.27
N CYS A 490 8.78 -21.56 -15.95
CA CYS A 490 9.70 -20.59 -16.55
C CYS A 490 11.16 -20.75 -16.11
N VAL A 491 11.44 -21.51 -15.02
CA VAL A 491 12.83 -21.91 -14.69
C VAL A 491 13.45 -22.72 -15.83
N PHE A 492 12.63 -23.44 -16.57
CA PHE A 492 13.04 -24.22 -17.74
C PHE A 492 12.98 -23.44 -19.05
N ALA A 493 12.95 -22.09 -18.99
CA ALA A 493 12.90 -21.23 -20.17
C ALA A 493 14.03 -21.50 -21.19
N PRO A 494 15.28 -21.86 -20.81
CA PRO A 494 16.31 -22.23 -21.78
C PRO A 494 15.92 -23.39 -22.72
N TRP A 495 15.02 -24.28 -22.29
CA TRP A 495 14.51 -25.39 -23.09
C TRP A 495 13.14 -25.10 -23.73
N LEU A 496 12.32 -24.29 -23.09
CA LEU A 496 10.98 -23.91 -23.57
C LEU A 496 11.06 -22.80 -24.64
N GLY A 497 12.15 -22.05 -24.67
CA GLY A 497 12.29 -20.91 -25.59
C GLY A 497 11.18 -19.88 -25.39
N VAL A 498 10.66 -19.36 -26.50
CA VAL A 498 9.62 -18.31 -26.49
C VAL A 498 8.30 -18.74 -25.84
N ALA A 499 8.03 -20.05 -25.74
CA ALA A 499 6.82 -20.55 -25.07
C ALA A 499 6.81 -20.24 -23.56
N ALA A 500 7.96 -19.96 -22.95
CA ALA A 500 8.05 -19.51 -21.56
C ALA A 500 7.51 -18.08 -21.35
N SER A 501 7.50 -17.24 -22.39
CA SER A 501 7.08 -15.84 -22.30
C SER A 501 5.64 -15.66 -21.77
N PRO A 502 4.60 -16.21 -22.39
CA PRO A 502 3.22 -16.08 -21.87
C PRO A 502 3.05 -16.69 -20.47
N LEU A 503 3.76 -17.77 -20.15
CA LEU A 503 3.72 -18.39 -18.83
C LEU A 503 4.26 -17.44 -17.75
N ALA A 504 5.37 -16.78 -18.03
CA ALA A 504 5.98 -15.80 -17.14
C ALA A 504 5.09 -14.55 -16.94
N LEU A 505 4.56 -14.01 -18.02
CA LEU A 505 3.70 -12.82 -17.98
C LEU A 505 2.43 -13.08 -17.17
N VAL A 506 1.73 -14.19 -17.44
CA VAL A 506 0.51 -14.56 -16.71
C VAL A 506 0.85 -14.98 -15.27
N GLY A 507 1.89 -15.79 -15.08
CA GLY A 507 2.29 -16.28 -13.76
C GLY A 507 2.58 -15.15 -12.79
N LEU A 508 3.33 -14.14 -13.24
CA LEU A 508 3.64 -12.99 -12.38
C LEU A 508 2.45 -12.06 -12.17
N ALA A 509 1.57 -11.87 -13.16
CA ALA A 509 0.34 -11.10 -12.98
C ALA A 509 -0.55 -11.69 -11.88
N LEU A 510 -0.69 -13.01 -11.85
CA LEU A 510 -1.44 -13.72 -10.80
C LEU A 510 -0.77 -13.61 -9.42
N HIS A 511 0.57 -13.73 -9.36
CA HIS A 511 1.33 -13.55 -8.13
C HIS A 511 1.17 -12.13 -7.57
N GLU A 512 1.36 -11.08 -8.39
CA GLU A 512 1.19 -9.69 -8.01
C GLU A 512 -0.21 -9.41 -7.48
N HIS A 513 -1.24 -9.95 -8.14
CA HIS A 513 -2.61 -9.84 -7.66
C HIS A 513 -2.78 -10.45 -6.27
N ALA A 514 -2.29 -11.67 -6.07
CA ALA A 514 -2.37 -12.34 -4.78
C ALA A 514 -1.63 -11.56 -3.68
N TYR A 515 -0.42 -11.07 -3.97
CA TYR A 515 0.42 -10.35 -3.02
C TYR A 515 -0.19 -9.01 -2.60
N VAL A 516 -0.61 -8.19 -3.56
CA VAL A 516 -1.19 -6.86 -3.30
C VAL A 516 -2.51 -7.00 -2.54
N GLN A 517 -3.40 -7.89 -2.98
CA GLN A 517 -4.72 -8.01 -2.36
C GLN A 517 -4.66 -8.68 -0.98
N ALA A 518 -3.83 -9.71 -0.80
CA ALA A 518 -3.66 -10.35 0.51
C ALA A 518 -3.06 -9.38 1.54
N GLY A 519 -2.08 -8.56 1.14
CA GLY A 519 -1.42 -7.60 2.02
C GLY A 519 -2.38 -6.57 2.65
N GLN A 520 -3.48 -6.24 1.99
CA GLN A 520 -4.47 -5.29 2.50
C GLN A 520 -5.73 -5.93 3.11
N SER A 521 -5.93 -7.24 2.97
CA SER A 521 -7.15 -7.93 3.43
C SER A 521 -7.22 -8.15 4.94
N VAL A 522 -6.14 -7.88 5.67
CA VAL A 522 -6.05 -8.08 7.12
C VAL A 522 -6.77 -6.96 7.88
N PRO A 523 -7.60 -7.29 8.92
CA PRO A 523 -8.31 -6.29 9.69
C PRO A 523 -7.37 -5.39 10.48
N LEU A 524 -7.73 -4.11 10.59
CA LEU A 524 -6.98 -3.08 11.32
C LEU A 524 -7.77 -2.47 12.48
N ALA A 525 -9.10 -2.66 12.52
CA ALA A 525 -9.99 -2.10 13.54
C ALA A 525 -10.67 -3.17 14.37
#